data_8f0e09e88a3b7267098d1e0f88e837df
#
_entry.id   8f0e09e88a3b7267098d1e0f88e837df
#
_cell.length_a   1.000
_cell.length_b   1.000
_cell.length_c   1.000
_cell.angle_alpha   90.00
_cell.angle_beta   90.00
_cell.angle_gamma   90.00
#
_symmetry.space_group_name_H-M   'P 1'
#
loop_
_entity.id
_entity.type
_entity.pdbx_description
1 polymer ?
#
loop_
_entity_poly.entity_id
_entity_poly.type
_entity_poly.pdbx_seq_one_letter_code
_entity_poly.pdbx_strand_id
1 'polypeptide(L)'
;GISRLSKDHSYVQELVDAGKLDPENAFDHPYSNIITRCLGDKENRANPDFRSFQFSDGDTFLLCSDGLCGLCTDEDIMQIMVDYKDSLLDCKKALIEAALSAGGYDNVTVGLCQIAIEGKSETKELENTLFSRPVKKSRKPFYILLIILILLSTLSYVLFSNKVASILNNI
;
A
#
# COMPACT_ATOMS: atom_id res chain seq x y z
N GLY A 1 18.23 15.70 -6.57
CA GLY A 1 17.42 15.10 -7.65
C GLY A 1 16.98 13.70 -7.30
N ILE A 2 16.00 13.18 -7.99
CA ILE A 2 15.56 11.79 -7.90
C ILE A 2 16.09 11.01 -9.10
N SER A 3 16.36 9.72 -8.94
CA SER A 3 16.66 8.81 -10.03
C SER A 3 16.12 7.42 -9.75
N ARG A 4 15.49 6.82 -10.75
CA ARG A 4 14.94 5.49 -10.67
C ARG A 4 16.07 4.46 -10.77
N LEU A 5 16.22 3.66 -9.70
CA LEU A 5 17.28 2.65 -9.63
C LEU A 5 16.82 1.30 -10.19
N SER A 6 15.57 0.90 -9.95
CA SER A 6 15.00 -0.32 -10.51
C SER A 6 14.49 -0.09 -11.93
N LYS A 7 14.54 -1.16 -12.75
CA LYS A 7 13.85 -1.20 -14.02
C LYS A 7 12.44 -1.75 -13.81
N ASP A 8 11.45 -1.08 -14.38
CA ASP A 8 10.09 -1.58 -14.38
C ASP A 8 9.94 -2.75 -15.36
N HIS A 9 9.36 -3.85 -14.89
CA HIS A 9 9.04 -5.03 -15.71
C HIS A 9 7.59 -4.96 -16.18
N SER A 10 7.26 -3.89 -16.91
CA SER A 10 5.94 -3.65 -17.49
C SER A 10 5.99 -3.65 -19.02
N TYR A 11 4.85 -3.92 -19.64
CA TYR A 11 4.70 -3.84 -21.09
C TYR A 11 5.01 -2.44 -21.60
N VAL A 12 4.61 -1.43 -20.86
CA VAL A 12 4.84 -0.02 -21.21
C VAL A 12 6.33 0.31 -21.21
N GLN A 13 7.09 -0.19 -20.24
CA GLN A 13 8.54 0.00 -20.20
C GLN A 13 9.22 -0.69 -21.40
N GLU A 14 8.75 -1.85 -21.82
CA GLU A 14 9.27 -2.51 -23.03
C GLU A 14 9.02 -1.68 -24.30
N LEU A 15 7.86 -1.00 -24.39
CA LEU A 15 7.57 -0.07 -25.50
C LEU A 15 8.50 1.14 -25.49
N VAL A 16 8.78 1.70 -24.31
CA VAL A 16 9.73 2.81 -24.13
C VAL A 16 11.14 2.38 -24.53
N ASP A 17 11.59 1.24 -24.03
CA ASP A 17 12.92 0.69 -24.35
C ASP A 17 13.10 0.39 -25.84
N ALA A 18 12.01 -0.01 -26.51
CA ALA A 18 11.99 -0.25 -27.96
C ALA A 18 11.85 1.03 -28.81
N GLY A 19 11.76 2.21 -28.18
CA GLY A 19 11.53 3.49 -28.86
C GLY A 19 10.16 3.61 -29.54
N LYS A 20 9.17 2.83 -29.09
CA LYS A 20 7.80 2.81 -29.61
C LYS A 20 6.83 3.68 -28.82
N LEU A 21 7.26 4.14 -27.66
CA LEU A 21 6.49 5.02 -26.78
C LEU A 21 7.45 6.03 -26.16
N ASP A 22 7.04 7.29 -26.14
CA ASP A 22 7.79 8.31 -25.41
C ASP A 22 7.63 8.11 -23.90
N PRO A 23 8.70 8.27 -23.10
CA PRO A 23 8.64 8.10 -21.65
C PRO A 23 7.57 8.94 -20.97
N GLU A 24 7.31 10.16 -21.47
CA GLU A 24 6.30 11.08 -20.95
C GLU A 24 4.88 10.54 -21.08
N ASN A 25 4.62 9.65 -22.05
CA ASN A 25 3.31 9.03 -22.28
C ASN A 25 3.16 7.68 -21.56
N ALA A 26 4.16 7.23 -20.83
CA ALA A 26 4.16 5.93 -20.18
C ALA A 26 3.26 5.90 -18.94
N PHE A 27 3.18 7.00 -18.19
CA PHE A 27 2.48 7.09 -16.92
C PHE A 27 0.98 6.83 -17.07
N ASP A 28 0.32 7.51 -17.99
CA ASP A 28 -1.14 7.42 -18.23
C ASP A 28 -1.51 6.41 -19.33
N HIS A 29 -0.60 5.52 -19.71
CA HIS A 29 -0.84 4.58 -20.79
C HIS A 29 -1.89 3.53 -20.38
N PRO A 30 -2.88 3.16 -21.24
CA PRO A 30 -3.93 2.19 -20.92
C PRO A 30 -3.43 0.81 -20.48
N TYR A 31 -2.21 0.45 -20.83
CA TYR A 31 -1.56 -0.82 -20.47
C TYR A 31 -0.45 -0.66 -19.43
N SER A 32 -0.44 0.42 -18.66
CA SER A 32 0.57 0.69 -17.61
C SER A 32 0.57 -0.36 -16.51
N ASN A 33 -0.56 -1.03 -16.28
CA ASN A 33 -0.75 -2.08 -15.28
C ASN A 33 -0.34 -3.49 -15.75
N ILE A 34 0.11 -3.67 -17.01
CA ILE A 34 0.51 -4.99 -17.50
C ILE A 34 1.96 -5.25 -17.12
N ILE A 35 2.16 -6.20 -16.20
CA ILE A 35 3.49 -6.68 -15.80
C ILE A 35 3.97 -7.80 -16.74
N THR A 36 5.28 -7.81 -17.04
CA THR A 36 5.91 -8.80 -17.94
C THR A 36 6.72 -9.85 -17.19
N ARG A 37 6.92 -9.70 -15.87
CA ARG A 37 7.61 -10.66 -15.02
C ARG A 37 6.91 -10.81 -13.69
N CYS A 38 6.65 -12.04 -13.27
CA CYS A 38 6.08 -12.34 -11.96
C CYS A 38 6.69 -13.62 -11.36
N LEU A 39 6.65 -13.73 -10.03
CA LEU A 39 7.03 -14.95 -9.34
C LEU A 39 5.94 -15.99 -9.52
N GLY A 40 6.35 -17.24 -9.83
CA GLY A 40 5.42 -18.36 -10.02
C GLY A 40 4.91 -18.54 -11.44
N ASP A 41 5.32 -17.72 -12.38
CA ASP A 41 5.09 -17.98 -13.81
C ASP A 41 5.80 -19.25 -14.23
N LYS A 42 5.04 -20.19 -14.81
CA LYS A 42 5.56 -21.50 -15.25
C LYS A 42 6.29 -21.43 -16.59
N GLU A 43 5.91 -20.49 -17.43
CA GLU A 43 6.44 -20.33 -18.79
C GLU A 43 7.65 -19.40 -18.81
N ASN A 44 7.60 -18.33 -18.04
CA ASN A 44 8.67 -17.34 -17.96
C ASN A 44 9.25 -17.32 -16.54
N ARG A 45 10.44 -17.92 -16.37
CA ARG A 45 11.14 -17.84 -15.09
C ARG A 45 11.40 -16.38 -14.75
N ALA A 46 10.98 -15.96 -13.56
CA ALA A 46 11.34 -14.65 -13.04
C ALA A 46 12.87 -14.54 -13.00
N ASN A 47 13.42 -13.64 -13.81
CA ASN A 47 14.85 -13.39 -13.91
C ASN A 47 15.10 -12.06 -13.18
N PRO A 48 15.72 -12.06 -11.99
CA PRO A 48 15.97 -10.84 -11.23
C PRO A 48 17.04 -9.99 -11.91
N ASP A 49 16.86 -8.69 -11.90
CA ASP A 49 17.89 -7.74 -12.30
C ASP A 49 18.77 -7.41 -11.08
N PHE A 50 20.08 -7.35 -11.31
CA PHE A 50 21.06 -6.96 -10.31
C PHE A 50 21.74 -5.67 -10.74
N ARG A 51 21.83 -4.70 -9.84
CA ARG A 51 22.55 -3.46 -10.07
C ARG A 51 23.40 -3.12 -8.87
N SER A 52 24.56 -2.53 -9.14
CA SER A 52 25.41 -1.93 -8.12
C SER A 52 25.55 -0.44 -8.42
N PHE A 53 25.45 0.38 -7.39
CA PHE A 53 25.63 1.82 -7.51
C PHE A 53 26.37 2.34 -6.28
N GLN A 54 26.98 3.51 -6.44
CA GLN A 54 27.62 4.22 -5.32
C GLN A 54 26.60 5.10 -4.63
N PHE A 55 26.74 5.24 -3.34
CA PHE A 55 25.92 6.10 -2.51
C PHE A 55 26.80 7.04 -1.67
N SER A 56 26.21 8.13 -1.23
CA SER A 56 26.83 9.14 -0.39
C SER A 56 26.12 9.24 0.97
N ASP A 57 26.81 9.83 1.93
CA ASP A 57 26.18 10.18 3.20
C ASP A 57 25.00 11.13 2.99
N GLY A 58 23.88 10.82 3.59
CA GLY A 58 22.64 11.57 3.43
C GLY A 58 21.74 11.14 2.27
N ASP A 59 22.22 10.25 1.37
CA ASP A 59 21.36 9.71 0.32
C ASP A 59 20.16 8.97 0.93
N THR A 60 18.98 9.19 0.35
CA THR A 60 17.73 8.54 0.79
C THR A 60 17.21 7.66 -0.31
N PHE A 61 16.97 6.39 0.03
CA PHE A 61 16.35 5.41 -0.85
C PHE A 61 14.86 5.30 -0.53
N LEU A 62 14.06 5.35 -1.59
CA LEU A 62 12.62 5.07 -1.54
C LEU A 62 12.35 3.70 -2.17
N LEU A 63 11.66 2.84 -1.43
CA LEU A 63 11.04 1.63 -1.94
C LEU A 63 9.53 1.78 -1.79
N CYS A 64 8.78 1.58 -2.87
CA CYS A 64 7.33 1.72 -2.82
C CYS A 64 6.65 0.65 -3.67
N SER A 65 5.34 0.43 -3.40
CA SER A 65 4.45 -0.27 -4.32
C SER A 65 3.99 0.68 -5.43
N ASP A 66 3.41 0.12 -6.47
CA ASP A 66 2.77 0.84 -7.58
C ASP A 66 1.62 1.74 -7.13
N GLY A 67 0.96 1.44 -6.00
CA GLY A 67 0.01 2.35 -5.37
C GLY A 67 0.55 3.74 -5.02
N LEU A 68 1.89 3.93 -4.94
CA LEU A 68 2.48 5.26 -4.86
C LEU A 68 2.88 5.76 -6.26
N CYS A 69 3.79 5.08 -6.93
CA CYS A 69 4.40 5.56 -8.19
C CYS A 69 3.45 5.44 -9.40
N GLY A 70 2.30 4.80 -9.28
CA GLY A 70 1.21 4.83 -10.26
C GLY A 70 0.23 6.00 -10.09
N LEU A 71 0.33 6.75 -8.98
CA LEU A 71 -0.56 7.87 -8.67
C LEU A 71 0.19 9.21 -8.50
N CYS A 72 1.46 9.16 -8.12
CA CYS A 72 2.32 10.32 -7.93
C CYS A 72 3.47 10.27 -8.95
N THR A 73 3.72 11.40 -9.60
CA THR A 73 4.86 11.53 -10.52
C THR A 73 6.20 11.52 -9.78
N ASP A 74 7.28 11.26 -10.49
CA ASP A 74 8.63 11.34 -9.90
C ASP A 74 8.92 12.75 -9.37
N GLU A 75 8.37 13.79 -9.98
CA GLU A 75 8.44 15.19 -9.53
C GLU A 75 7.72 15.43 -8.23
N ASP A 76 6.48 14.92 -8.09
CA ASP A 76 5.69 15.02 -6.84
C ASP A 76 6.41 14.32 -5.69
N ILE A 77 6.89 13.11 -5.93
CA ILE A 77 7.65 12.32 -4.96
C ILE A 77 8.93 13.07 -4.54
N MET A 78 9.67 13.60 -5.51
CA MET A 78 10.90 14.37 -5.24
C MET A 78 10.61 15.60 -4.39
N GLN A 79 9.55 16.36 -4.72
CA GLN A 79 9.18 17.55 -3.96
C GLN A 79 8.85 17.21 -2.51
N ILE A 80 8.06 16.18 -2.28
CA ILE A 80 7.73 15.71 -0.91
C ILE A 80 8.99 15.28 -0.17
N MET A 81 9.89 14.52 -0.80
CA MET A 81 11.14 14.10 -0.17
C MET A 81 12.06 15.26 0.18
N VAL A 82 12.05 16.36 -0.59
CA VAL A 82 12.78 17.59 -0.30
C VAL A 82 12.16 18.35 0.86
N ASP A 83 10.83 18.51 0.86
CA ASP A 83 10.10 19.27 1.87
C ASP A 83 10.19 18.63 3.26
N TYR A 84 10.24 17.30 3.30
CA TYR A 84 10.30 16.53 4.55
C TYR A 84 11.66 15.83 4.78
N LYS A 85 12.75 16.35 4.20
CA LYS A 85 14.09 15.76 4.28
C LYS A 85 14.60 15.52 5.70
N ASP A 86 14.15 16.32 6.66
CA ASP A 86 14.62 16.28 8.06
C ASP A 86 13.84 15.25 8.91
N SER A 87 12.79 14.62 8.37
CA SER A 87 11.97 13.63 9.06
C SER A 87 11.48 12.55 8.12
N LEU A 88 12.14 11.39 8.09
CA LEU A 88 11.71 10.24 7.30
C LEU A 88 10.29 9.78 7.64
N LEU A 89 9.88 9.94 8.91
CA LEU A 89 8.55 9.56 9.36
C LEU A 89 7.47 10.46 8.74
N ASP A 90 7.70 11.77 8.72
CA ASP A 90 6.73 12.72 8.15
C ASP A 90 6.77 12.68 6.62
N CYS A 91 7.94 12.50 6.02
CA CYS A 91 8.09 12.21 4.60
C CYS A 91 7.25 11.00 4.17
N LYS A 92 7.39 9.89 4.87
CA LYS A 92 6.59 8.68 4.61
C LYS A 92 5.09 8.94 4.70
N LYS A 93 4.63 9.69 5.71
CA LYS A 93 3.21 10.03 5.86
C LYS A 93 2.73 10.89 4.69
N ALA A 94 3.49 11.93 4.33
CA ALA A 94 3.17 12.82 3.23
C ALA A 94 3.08 12.08 1.89
N LEU A 95 3.99 11.14 1.62
CA LEU A 95 3.94 10.30 0.43
C LEU A 95 2.66 9.44 0.37
N ILE A 96 2.28 8.82 1.49
CA ILE A 96 1.05 8.03 1.55
C ILE A 96 -0.19 8.92 1.39
N GLU A 97 -0.22 10.08 2.02
CA GLU A 97 -1.32 11.05 1.90
C GLU A 97 -1.46 11.60 0.48
N ALA A 98 -0.34 11.83 -0.21
CA ALA A 98 -0.35 12.24 -1.62
C ALA A 98 -1.01 11.18 -2.50
N ALA A 99 -0.62 9.91 -2.38
CA ALA A 99 -1.23 8.82 -3.13
C ALA A 99 -2.73 8.65 -2.82
N LEU A 100 -3.12 8.76 -1.55
CA LEU A 100 -4.53 8.69 -1.15
C LEU A 100 -5.34 9.86 -1.71
N SER A 101 -4.76 11.05 -1.76
CA SER A 101 -5.39 12.25 -2.32
C SER A 101 -5.52 12.19 -3.84
N ALA A 102 -4.58 11.50 -4.51
CA ALA A 102 -4.62 11.24 -5.94
C ALA A 102 -5.60 10.11 -6.35
N GLY A 103 -6.34 9.55 -5.39
CA GLY A 103 -7.39 8.58 -5.64
C GLY A 103 -7.32 7.32 -4.76
N GLY A 104 -6.15 6.90 -4.33
CA GLY A 104 -5.97 5.77 -3.41
C GLY A 104 -6.57 4.45 -3.92
N TYR A 105 -6.48 4.18 -5.21
CA TYR A 105 -7.13 3.03 -5.85
C TYR A 105 -6.48 1.69 -5.53
N ASP A 106 -5.28 1.69 -4.95
CA ASP A 106 -4.53 0.50 -4.60
C ASP A 106 -3.90 0.59 -3.21
N ASN A 107 -3.32 -0.51 -2.76
CA ASN A 107 -2.56 -0.58 -1.52
C ASN A 107 -1.25 0.21 -1.66
N VAL A 108 -1.05 1.20 -0.80
CA VAL A 108 0.16 2.03 -0.79
C VAL A 108 1.13 1.54 0.28
N THR A 109 2.31 1.14 -0.16
CA THR A 109 3.41 0.77 0.74
C THR A 109 4.62 1.65 0.45
N VAL A 110 5.21 2.24 1.50
CA VAL A 110 6.36 3.12 1.41
C VAL A 110 7.42 2.71 2.44
N GLY A 111 8.63 2.45 1.98
CA GLY A 111 9.83 2.27 2.78
C GLY A 111 10.86 3.35 2.44
N LEU A 112 11.38 4.04 3.46
CA LEU A 112 12.45 5.02 3.32
C LEU A 112 13.67 4.54 4.10
N CYS A 113 14.84 4.63 3.49
CA CYS A 113 16.12 4.34 4.10
C CYS A 113 17.10 5.46 3.78
N GLN A 114 17.63 6.12 4.80
CA GLN A 114 18.66 7.12 4.64
C GLN A 114 20.02 6.52 5.00
N ILE A 115 21.02 6.79 4.19
CA ILE A 115 22.39 6.37 4.44
C ILE A 115 23.04 7.34 5.43
N ALA A 116 23.57 6.76 6.51
CA ALA A 116 24.40 7.48 7.46
C ALA A 116 25.76 6.78 7.55
N ILE A 117 26.83 7.48 7.17
CA ILE A 117 28.19 6.96 7.27
C ILE A 117 28.68 7.23 8.69
N GLU A 118 29.08 6.17 9.42
CA GLU A 118 29.55 6.28 10.80
C GLU A 118 30.64 7.35 10.96
N GLY A 119 30.42 8.27 11.90
CA GLY A 119 31.28 9.42 12.19
C GLY A 119 30.60 10.78 12.01
N LYS A 120 29.38 10.84 11.44
CA LYS A 120 28.65 12.09 11.21
C LYS A 120 27.17 12.09 11.66
N SER A 121 26.63 11.02 12.23
CA SER A 121 25.18 10.98 12.54
C SER A 121 24.86 10.63 13.98
N GLU A 122 24.00 11.42 14.59
CA GLU A 122 23.29 11.10 15.83
C GLU A 122 22.13 10.14 15.51
N THR A 123 22.39 8.84 15.53
CA THR A 123 21.34 7.83 15.43
C THR A 123 20.73 7.54 16.79
N LYS A 124 19.73 8.28 17.22
CA LYS A 124 19.02 8.00 18.50
C LYS A 124 17.51 7.76 18.42
N GLU A 125 16.86 7.89 17.27
CA GLU A 125 15.37 7.85 17.26
C GLU A 125 14.71 6.72 16.46
N LEU A 126 15.41 6.00 15.59
CA LEU A 126 14.76 5.02 14.70
C LEU A 126 14.47 3.64 15.33
N GLU A 127 15.23 3.22 16.33
CA GLU A 127 15.07 1.87 16.91
C GLU A 127 13.76 1.65 17.70
N ASN A 128 13.19 2.72 18.26
CA ASN A 128 12.02 2.59 19.13
C ASN A 128 10.67 2.62 18.40
N THR A 129 10.61 2.96 17.11
CA THR A 129 9.34 3.15 16.40
C THR A 129 8.95 1.97 15.51
N LEU A 130 9.89 1.13 15.11
CA LEU A 130 9.64 0.04 14.15
C LEU A 130 9.05 -1.23 14.79
N PHE A 131 9.17 -1.42 16.11
CA PHE A 131 8.74 -2.67 16.78
C PHE A 131 7.62 -2.51 17.81
N SER A 132 7.03 -1.35 18.00
CA SER A 132 6.13 -1.07 19.14
C SER A 132 4.66 -0.85 18.80
N ARG A 133 4.13 -1.33 17.68
CA ARG A 133 2.67 -1.39 17.49
C ARG A 133 2.19 -2.82 17.41
N PRO A 134 1.59 -3.37 18.50
CA PRO A 134 0.80 -4.59 18.36
C PRO A 134 -0.37 -4.26 17.41
N VAL A 135 -0.50 -5.06 16.35
CA VAL A 135 -1.65 -5.02 15.44
C VAL A 135 -2.90 -5.17 16.31
N LYS A 136 -3.67 -4.10 16.41
CA LYS A 136 -4.93 -4.07 17.16
C LYS A 136 -5.92 -4.96 16.43
N LYS A 137 -5.98 -6.24 16.84
CA LYS A 137 -6.90 -7.22 16.29
C LYS A 137 -8.32 -6.67 16.47
N SER A 138 -8.96 -6.27 15.39
CA SER A 138 -10.34 -5.76 15.38
C SER A 138 -11.26 -6.82 15.95
N ARG A 139 -11.83 -6.57 17.14
CA ARG A 139 -12.80 -7.44 17.80
C ARG A 139 -14.21 -7.18 17.27
N LYS A 140 -14.43 -7.27 15.98
CA LYS A 140 -15.75 -7.01 15.38
C LYS A 140 -16.74 -8.19 15.28
N PRO A 141 -16.43 -9.47 15.46
CA PRO A 141 -17.46 -10.49 15.24
C PRO A 141 -18.40 -10.74 16.44
N PHE A 142 -18.02 -10.39 17.67
CA PHE A 142 -18.79 -10.81 18.85
C PHE A 142 -20.15 -10.09 19.00
N TYR A 143 -20.20 -8.80 18.70
CA TYR A 143 -21.46 -8.05 18.80
C TYR A 143 -22.49 -8.41 17.72
N ILE A 144 -22.01 -8.77 16.52
CA ILE A 144 -22.89 -9.18 15.42
C ILE A 144 -23.58 -10.50 15.78
N LEU A 145 -22.84 -11.46 16.34
CA LEU A 145 -23.40 -12.73 16.78
C LEU A 145 -24.43 -12.55 17.90
N LEU A 146 -24.15 -11.67 18.85
CA LEU A 146 -25.09 -11.35 19.94
C LEU A 146 -26.39 -10.72 19.43
N ILE A 147 -26.31 -9.79 18.49
CA ILE A 147 -27.46 -9.14 17.86
C ILE A 147 -28.31 -10.17 17.10
N ILE A 148 -27.68 -11.08 16.36
CA ILE A 148 -28.39 -12.15 15.64
C ILE A 148 -29.11 -13.08 16.61
N LEU A 149 -28.51 -13.47 17.73
CA LEU A 149 -29.11 -14.29 18.75
C LEU A 149 -30.34 -13.61 19.41
N ILE A 150 -30.25 -12.31 19.68
CA ILE A 150 -31.36 -11.53 20.22
C ILE A 150 -32.51 -11.46 19.20
N LEU A 151 -32.22 -11.20 17.93
CA LEU A 151 -33.22 -11.16 16.87
C LEU A 151 -33.90 -12.51 16.66
N LEU A 152 -33.17 -13.62 16.71
CA LEU A 152 -33.74 -14.97 16.62
C LEU A 152 -34.60 -15.31 17.82
N SER A 153 -34.26 -14.92 19.04
CA SER A 153 -35.04 -15.15 20.24
C SER A 153 -36.35 -14.35 20.23
N THR A 154 -36.31 -13.09 19.78
CA THR A 154 -37.52 -12.26 19.64
C THR A 154 -38.46 -12.79 18.56
N LEU A 155 -37.94 -13.23 17.43
CA LEU A 155 -38.72 -13.84 16.36
C LEU A 155 -39.38 -15.14 16.82
N SER A 156 -38.67 -16.00 17.54
CA SER A 156 -39.21 -17.24 18.12
C SER A 156 -40.34 -16.95 19.10
N TYR A 157 -40.16 -15.94 19.97
CA TYR A 157 -41.20 -15.53 20.92
C TYR A 157 -42.47 -15.03 20.23
N VAL A 158 -42.34 -14.20 19.18
CA VAL A 158 -43.48 -13.69 18.40
C VAL A 158 -44.22 -14.83 17.69
N LEU A 159 -43.49 -15.75 17.05
CA LEU A 159 -44.09 -16.92 16.39
C LEU A 159 -44.83 -17.83 17.38
N PHE A 160 -44.26 -18.06 18.56
CA PHE A 160 -44.91 -18.84 19.62
C PHE A 160 -46.18 -18.15 20.15
N SER A 161 -46.13 -16.84 20.43
CA SER A 161 -47.25 -16.03 20.88
C SER A 161 -48.40 -16.04 19.87
N ASN A 162 -48.10 -15.88 18.57
CA ASN A 162 -49.10 -15.93 17.50
C ASN A 162 -49.75 -17.32 17.39
N LYS A 163 -48.98 -18.39 17.58
CA LYS A 163 -49.48 -19.76 17.54
C LYS A 163 -50.42 -20.04 18.73
N VAL A 164 -50.07 -19.55 19.94
CA VAL A 164 -50.92 -19.66 21.12
C VAL A 164 -52.21 -18.86 20.95
N ALA A 165 -52.15 -17.64 20.44
CA ALA A 165 -53.33 -16.82 20.16
C ALA A 165 -54.26 -17.47 19.13
N SER A 166 -53.73 -18.09 18.08
CA SER A 166 -54.49 -18.84 17.08
C SER A 166 -55.22 -20.07 17.68
N ILE A 167 -54.60 -20.74 18.63
CA ILE A 167 -55.21 -21.89 19.30
C ILE A 167 -56.35 -21.42 20.22
N LEU A 168 -56.15 -20.33 20.95
CA LEU A 168 -57.16 -19.77 21.86
C LEU A 168 -58.38 -19.19 21.12
N ASN A 169 -58.23 -18.68 19.92
CA ASN A 169 -59.33 -18.17 19.10
C ASN A 169 -60.15 -19.28 18.39
N ASN A 170 -59.71 -20.53 18.43
CA ASN A 170 -60.36 -21.68 17.81
C ASN A 170 -61.05 -22.59 18.83
N ILE A 171 -61.15 -22.21 20.15
CA ILE A 171 -61.90 -22.80 21.22
C ILE A 171 -63.13 -21.93 21.54
#